data_4fbd8d6b6ac14e45d10f5cc2016e5e73
#
_entry.id   4fbd8d6b6ac14e45d10f5cc2016e5e73
#
_cell.length_a   1.000
_cell.length_b   1.000
_cell.length_c   1.000
_cell.angle_alpha   90.00
_cell.angle_beta   90.00
_cell.angle_gamma   90.00
#
_symmetry.space_group_name_H-M   'P 1'
#
loop_
_entity.id
_entity.type
_entity.pdbx_description
1 polymer ?
#
loop_
_entity_poly.entity_id
_entity_poly.type
_entity_poly.pdbx_seq_one_letter_code
_entity_poly.pdbx_strand_id
1 'polypeptide(L)'
;IYDMERIEVLNGPQGTLYGSSAQGGTVRLITNKPQRDEFEMGAELDISQGSEVDNSESIEAFVNMPISENLAARVSAYNVTEGGFIDLVGGTRTFTGSGYTVPLISEENHNESEVKGFRASLRAWINDSLTATLTHIDQETNTTGSWDHQPETLGDLKNSRVIAEFTDD
;
A
#
# COMPACT_ATOMS: atom_id res chain seq x y z
N ILE A 1 -3.20 -4.04 -2.42
CA ILE A 1 -4.47 -4.80 -2.60
C ILE A 1 -4.13 -6.16 -3.17
N TYR A 2 -4.53 -7.22 -2.49
CA TYR A 2 -4.32 -8.64 -2.82
C TYR A 2 -5.60 -9.31 -3.37
N ASP A 3 -5.47 -10.53 -3.93
CA ASP A 3 -6.55 -11.36 -4.44
C ASP A 3 -7.33 -10.65 -5.57
N MET A 4 -6.58 -10.27 -6.60
CA MET A 4 -7.08 -9.55 -7.77
C MET A 4 -7.54 -10.51 -8.86
N GLU A 5 -8.69 -10.25 -9.47
CA GLU A 5 -9.14 -10.94 -10.69
C GLU A 5 -8.40 -10.39 -11.91
N ARG A 6 -8.35 -9.03 -12.04
CA ARG A 6 -7.69 -8.35 -13.14
C ARG A 6 -7.52 -6.85 -12.89
N ILE A 7 -6.64 -6.24 -13.67
CA ILE A 7 -6.46 -4.79 -13.75
C ILE A 7 -6.93 -4.34 -15.13
N GLU A 8 -7.80 -3.34 -15.18
CA GLU A 8 -8.29 -2.73 -16.40
C GLU A 8 -7.74 -1.31 -16.54
N VAL A 9 -7.16 -1.00 -17.69
CA VAL A 9 -6.66 0.34 -18.01
C VAL A 9 -7.52 0.92 -19.13
N LEU A 10 -8.26 1.96 -18.82
CA LEU A 10 -9.10 2.70 -19.77
C LEU A 10 -8.38 3.98 -20.19
N ASN A 11 -7.91 4.03 -21.41
CA ASN A 11 -7.18 5.17 -21.95
C ASN A 11 -8.12 6.27 -22.45
N GLY A 12 -7.69 7.53 -22.28
CA GLY A 12 -8.44 8.70 -22.73
C GLY A 12 -9.49 9.17 -21.71
N PRO A 13 -10.21 10.26 -22.01
CA PRO A 13 -11.15 10.88 -21.09
C PRO A 13 -12.29 9.95 -20.68
N GLN A 14 -12.42 9.70 -19.39
CA GLN A 14 -13.45 8.85 -18.79
C GLN A 14 -14.40 9.64 -17.86
N GLY A 15 -14.42 10.97 -17.98
CA GLY A 15 -15.13 11.86 -17.06
C GLY A 15 -16.63 11.60 -16.94
N THR A 16 -17.28 11.07 -17.98
CA THR A 16 -18.72 10.79 -17.98
C THR A 16 -19.12 9.68 -16.99
N LEU A 17 -18.25 8.67 -16.81
CA LEU A 17 -18.52 7.50 -15.95
C LEU A 17 -17.75 7.55 -14.62
N TYR A 18 -16.56 8.16 -14.62
CA TYR A 18 -15.64 8.09 -13.48
C TYR A 18 -15.31 9.45 -12.84
N GLY A 19 -15.99 10.52 -13.29
CA GLY A 19 -15.87 11.86 -12.73
C GLY A 19 -14.78 12.72 -13.39
N SER A 20 -14.76 14.00 -13.01
CA SER A 20 -13.93 15.04 -13.66
C SER A 20 -12.41 14.80 -13.57
N SER A 21 -11.95 14.02 -12.62
CA SER A 21 -10.52 13.70 -12.44
C SER A 21 -9.99 12.66 -13.44
N ALA A 22 -10.86 11.97 -14.18
CA ALA A 22 -10.50 10.91 -15.13
C ALA A 22 -10.23 11.44 -16.56
N GLN A 23 -9.46 12.54 -16.70
CA GLN A 23 -9.19 13.18 -18.00
C GLN A 23 -8.16 12.42 -18.84
N GLY A 24 -7.15 11.83 -18.22
CA GLY A 24 -6.08 11.07 -18.90
C GLY A 24 -6.39 9.59 -19.05
N GLY A 25 -7.36 9.08 -18.29
CA GLY A 25 -7.71 7.67 -18.23
C GLY A 25 -8.10 7.23 -16.83
N THR A 26 -8.38 5.93 -16.69
CA THR A 26 -8.76 5.30 -15.41
C THR A 26 -8.13 3.92 -15.31
N VAL A 27 -7.55 3.62 -14.15
CA VAL A 27 -7.12 2.27 -13.78
C VAL A 27 -8.15 1.69 -12.82
N ARG A 28 -8.69 0.53 -13.16
CA ARG A 28 -9.67 -0.21 -12.36
C ARG A 28 -9.05 -1.47 -11.81
N LEU A 29 -9.08 -1.62 -10.52
CA LEU A 29 -8.66 -2.82 -9.81
C LEU A 29 -9.90 -3.68 -9.53
N ILE A 30 -10.00 -4.83 -10.18
CA ILE A 30 -11.12 -5.75 -10.04
C ILE A 30 -10.67 -6.92 -9.16
N THR A 31 -11.27 -7.03 -8.01
CA THR A 31 -10.98 -8.10 -7.05
C THR A 31 -11.82 -9.34 -7.31
N ASN A 32 -11.28 -10.52 -6.95
CA ASN A 32 -12.03 -11.76 -6.98
C ASN A 32 -13.30 -11.66 -6.14
N LYS A 33 -14.41 -12.19 -6.69
CA LYS A 33 -15.70 -12.23 -6.03
C LYS A 33 -15.94 -13.62 -5.41
N PRO A 34 -16.75 -13.70 -4.34
CA PRO A 34 -17.16 -14.99 -3.81
C PRO A 34 -17.76 -15.91 -4.88
N GLN A 35 -17.31 -17.16 -4.90
CA GLN A 35 -17.76 -18.23 -5.78
C GLN A 35 -18.50 -19.30 -4.97
N ARG A 36 -19.67 -19.76 -5.45
CA ARG A 36 -20.49 -20.76 -4.74
C ARG A 36 -20.18 -22.20 -5.11
N ASP A 37 -19.41 -22.39 -6.19
CA ASP A 37 -19.25 -23.70 -6.81
C ASP A 37 -18.09 -24.49 -6.20
N GLU A 38 -17.14 -23.81 -5.54
CA GLU A 38 -15.96 -24.46 -4.96
C GLU A 38 -15.42 -23.74 -3.71
N PHE A 39 -14.84 -24.52 -2.81
CA PHE A 39 -14.00 -24.05 -1.74
C PHE A 39 -12.58 -23.83 -2.29
N GLU A 40 -12.04 -22.64 -2.09
CA GLU A 40 -10.71 -22.27 -2.53
C GLU A 40 -9.97 -21.53 -1.42
N MET A 41 -8.69 -21.80 -1.24
CA MET A 41 -7.81 -21.03 -0.36
C MET A 41 -6.42 -20.94 -0.95
N GLY A 42 -5.71 -19.87 -0.62
CA GLY A 42 -4.33 -19.68 -1.01
C GLY A 42 -3.61 -18.79 -0.01
N ALA A 43 -2.31 -18.97 0.05
CA ALA A 43 -1.40 -18.11 0.79
C ALA A 43 -0.10 -17.95 0.00
N GLU A 44 0.49 -16.77 0.08
CA GLU A 44 1.75 -16.42 -0.55
C GLU A 44 2.66 -15.77 0.48
N LEU A 45 3.93 -16.10 0.44
CA LEU A 45 4.99 -15.49 1.22
C LEU A 45 6.10 -15.10 0.26
N ASP A 46 6.46 -13.84 0.25
CA ASP A 46 7.61 -13.32 -0.49
C ASP A 46 8.60 -12.69 0.48
N ILE A 47 9.88 -12.93 0.24
CA ILE A 47 10.99 -12.30 0.99
C ILE A 47 12.03 -11.90 -0.04
N SER A 48 12.32 -10.61 -0.11
CA SER A 48 13.37 -10.06 -0.96
C SER A 48 14.44 -9.35 -0.16
N GLN A 49 15.69 -9.46 -0.61
CA GLN A 49 16.86 -8.89 0.04
C GLN A 49 17.74 -8.18 -0.98
N GLY A 50 18.25 -7.01 -0.60
CA GLY A 50 19.20 -6.23 -1.39
C GLY A 50 20.49 -5.96 -0.63
N SER A 51 21.52 -5.48 -1.32
CA SER A 51 22.83 -5.20 -0.70
C SER A 51 22.89 -3.85 0.06
N GLU A 52 21.98 -2.93 -0.25
CA GLU A 52 21.91 -1.58 0.36
C GLU A 52 20.46 -1.20 0.63
N VAL A 53 19.64 -2.20 0.97
CA VAL A 53 18.20 -2.07 1.19
C VAL A 53 17.84 -3.00 2.34
N ASP A 54 16.96 -2.58 3.23
CA ASP A 54 16.38 -3.47 4.22
C ASP A 54 15.54 -4.57 3.57
N ASN A 55 15.36 -5.67 4.27
CA ASN A 55 14.56 -6.77 3.75
C ASN A 55 13.13 -6.32 3.52
N SER A 56 12.59 -6.72 2.37
CA SER A 56 11.16 -6.59 2.11
C SER A 56 10.49 -7.93 2.26
N GLU A 57 9.32 -7.94 2.88
CA GLU A 57 8.54 -9.16 3.09
C GLU A 57 7.06 -8.93 2.84
N SER A 58 6.39 -9.92 2.27
CA SER A 58 4.94 -9.93 2.18
C SER A 58 4.36 -11.26 2.62
N ILE A 59 3.23 -11.19 3.31
CA ILE A 59 2.38 -12.34 3.60
C ILE A 59 0.97 -12.01 3.14
N GLU A 60 0.40 -12.89 2.33
CA GLU A 60 -0.90 -12.69 1.71
C GLU A 60 -1.68 -14.00 1.78
N ALA A 61 -2.97 -13.92 2.05
CA ALA A 61 -3.81 -15.10 2.13
C ALA A 61 -5.26 -14.78 1.74
N PHE A 62 -5.95 -15.77 1.17
CA PHE A 62 -7.39 -15.69 0.93
C PHE A 62 -8.09 -17.02 1.17
N VAL A 63 -9.38 -16.94 1.41
CA VAL A 63 -10.27 -18.10 1.47
C VAL A 63 -11.60 -17.76 0.82
N ASN A 64 -12.09 -18.64 -0.04
CA ASN A 64 -13.43 -18.64 -0.63
C ASN A 64 -14.24 -19.77 -0.05
N MET A 65 -15.39 -19.46 0.53
CA MET A 65 -16.24 -20.41 1.23
C MET A 65 -17.66 -20.40 0.63
N PRO A 66 -18.07 -21.45 -0.08
CA PRO A 66 -19.48 -21.71 -0.34
C PRO A 66 -20.21 -21.98 0.99
N ILE A 67 -21.19 -21.13 1.33
CA ILE A 67 -21.99 -21.29 2.56
C ILE A 67 -23.26 -22.09 2.26
N SER A 68 -23.85 -21.85 1.10
CA SER A 68 -25.00 -22.58 0.59
C SER A 68 -25.06 -22.49 -0.95
N GLU A 69 -26.04 -23.15 -1.57
CA GLU A 69 -26.26 -23.06 -3.03
C GLU A 69 -26.45 -21.62 -3.53
N ASN A 70 -26.89 -20.72 -2.65
CA ASN A 70 -27.20 -19.34 -3.00
C ASN A 70 -26.38 -18.30 -2.24
N LEU A 71 -25.36 -18.71 -1.47
CA LEU A 71 -24.57 -17.80 -0.66
C LEU A 71 -23.11 -18.25 -0.58
N ALA A 72 -22.20 -17.34 -0.82
CA ALA A 72 -20.77 -17.55 -0.65
C ALA A 72 -20.09 -16.34 0.00
N ALA A 73 -19.00 -16.59 0.70
CA ALA A 73 -18.12 -15.59 1.28
C ALA A 73 -16.71 -15.74 0.74
N ARG A 74 -16.00 -14.61 0.62
CA ARG A 74 -14.58 -14.58 0.32
C ARG A 74 -13.90 -13.57 1.24
N VAL A 75 -12.81 -13.99 1.85
CA VAL A 75 -12.00 -13.15 2.74
C VAL A 75 -10.58 -13.17 2.25
N SER A 76 -9.93 -12.03 2.22
CA SER A 76 -8.51 -11.91 1.96
C SER A 76 -7.85 -10.94 2.94
N ALA A 77 -6.60 -11.20 3.30
CA ALA A 77 -5.79 -10.35 4.13
C ALA A 77 -4.34 -10.36 3.63
N TYR A 78 -3.64 -9.25 3.85
CA TYR A 78 -2.23 -9.12 3.47
C TYR A 78 -1.51 -8.15 4.41
N ASN A 79 -0.21 -8.40 4.57
CA ASN A 79 0.74 -7.49 5.16
C ASN A 79 1.97 -7.44 4.26
N VAL A 80 2.33 -6.26 3.79
CA VAL A 80 3.48 -6.02 2.91
C VAL A 80 4.36 -5.00 3.58
N THR A 81 5.62 -5.34 3.82
CA THR A 81 6.66 -4.44 4.28
C THR A 81 7.69 -4.26 3.17
N GLU A 82 7.84 -3.05 2.70
CA GLU A 82 8.89 -2.66 1.76
C GLU A 82 10.03 -2.03 2.53
N GLY A 83 11.20 -2.67 2.50
CA GLY A 83 12.39 -2.20 3.19
C GLY A 83 12.87 -0.85 2.66
N GLY A 84 13.35 -0.02 3.58
CA GLY A 84 13.93 1.28 3.25
C GLY A 84 15.25 1.15 2.50
N PHE A 85 15.64 2.21 1.80
CA PHE A 85 16.87 2.31 1.01
C PHE A 85 17.46 3.74 0.98
N ILE A 86 16.88 4.69 1.71
CA ILE A 86 17.37 6.06 1.78
C ILE A 86 17.93 6.32 3.17
N ASP A 87 19.22 6.65 3.23
CA ASP A 87 19.91 6.99 4.47
C ASP A 87 19.67 8.45 4.87
N LEU A 88 19.34 8.69 6.12
CA LEU A 88 19.42 10.00 6.72
C LEU A 88 20.83 10.25 7.24
N VAL A 89 21.47 11.27 6.68
CA VAL A 89 22.83 11.65 7.06
C VAL A 89 22.79 12.59 8.27
N GLY A 90 23.34 12.12 9.37
CA GLY A 90 23.48 12.92 10.59
C GLY A 90 24.41 14.13 10.45
N GLY A 91 24.44 14.97 11.45
CA GLY A 91 25.26 16.17 11.50
C GLY A 91 24.54 17.33 12.18
N THR A 92 24.81 18.54 11.73
CA THR A 92 24.14 19.76 12.20
C THR A 92 23.78 20.67 11.03
N ARG A 93 22.64 21.34 11.13
CA ARG A 93 22.22 22.36 10.17
C ARG A 93 22.07 23.70 10.85
N THR A 94 22.82 24.70 10.34
CA THR A 94 22.72 26.09 10.79
C THR A 94 21.86 26.89 9.84
N PHE A 95 20.79 27.52 10.33
CA PHE A 95 19.91 28.40 9.54
C PHE A 95 20.58 29.77 9.35
N THR A 96 20.82 30.12 8.07
CA THR A 96 21.43 31.35 7.64
C THR A 96 20.61 32.55 8.03
N GLY A 97 20.65 33.32 8.87
CA GLY A 97 19.83 34.47 9.25
C GLY A 97 19.55 34.52 10.75
N SER A 98 19.20 33.40 11.36
CA SER A 98 19.03 33.30 12.81
C SER A 98 20.28 32.82 13.51
N GLY A 99 21.22 32.15 12.81
CA GLY A 99 22.37 31.50 13.40
C GLY A 99 22.03 30.26 14.24
N TYR A 100 20.75 29.86 14.28
CA TYR A 100 20.28 28.71 15.06
C TYR A 100 20.77 27.42 14.42
N THR A 101 21.35 26.53 15.23
CA THR A 101 21.87 25.23 14.79
C THR A 101 21.08 24.11 15.43
N VAL A 102 20.61 23.16 14.61
CA VAL A 102 19.87 21.99 15.04
C VAL A 102 20.63 20.72 14.64
N PRO A 103 20.53 19.66 15.45
CA PRO A 103 21.03 18.34 15.05
C PRO A 103 20.18 17.76 13.90
N LEU A 104 20.84 16.97 13.04
CA LEU A 104 20.19 16.14 12.04
C LEU A 104 20.13 14.70 12.55
N ILE A 105 19.08 13.97 12.17
CA ILE A 105 18.96 12.55 12.46
C ILE A 105 19.94 11.77 11.58
N SER A 106 20.49 10.69 12.14
CA SER A 106 21.24 9.70 11.39
C SER A 106 20.53 8.37 11.52
N GLU A 107 20.03 7.86 10.40
CA GLU A 107 19.30 6.59 10.35
C GLU A 107 19.51 5.96 8.97
N GLU A 108 19.85 4.69 8.94
CA GLU A 108 20.01 3.95 7.69
C GLU A 108 18.62 3.47 7.22
N ASN A 109 18.42 3.43 5.91
CA ASN A 109 17.21 2.87 5.25
C ASN A 109 15.87 3.43 5.78
N HIS A 110 15.81 4.72 6.02
CA HIS A 110 14.70 5.38 6.74
C HIS A 110 13.34 5.33 6.05
N ASN A 111 13.24 5.04 4.76
CA ASN A 111 12.00 5.12 3.99
C ASN A 111 11.23 3.80 3.89
N GLU A 112 11.14 3.05 4.99
CA GLU A 112 10.30 1.85 5.08
C GLU A 112 8.81 2.16 4.85
N SER A 113 8.11 1.24 4.17
CA SER A 113 6.67 1.33 3.95
C SER A 113 5.98 0.02 4.35
N GLU A 114 4.98 0.10 5.21
CA GLU A 114 4.15 -1.03 5.60
C GLU A 114 2.71 -0.80 5.15
N VAL A 115 2.13 -1.80 4.48
CA VAL A 115 0.74 -1.81 4.02
C VAL A 115 0.03 -3.05 4.55
N LYS A 116 -0.97 -2.85 5.39
CA LYS A 116 -1.86 -3.91 5.89
C LYS A 116 -3.24 -3.77 5.28
N GLY A 117 -3.83 -4.87 4.89
CA GLY A 117 -5.17 -4.82 4.32
C GLY A 117 -5.99 -6.06 4.63
N PHE A 118 -7.28 -5.84 4.71
CA PHE A 118 -8.29 -6.86 4.92
C PHE A 118 -9.50 -6.57 4.05
N ARG A 119 -10.02 -7.60 3.38
CA ARG A 119 -11.25 -7.53 2.61
C ARG A 119 -12.15 -8.72 2.94
N ALA A 120 -13.41 -8.45 3.23
CA ALA A 120 -14.44 -9.46 3.36
C ALA A 120 -15.58 -9.17 2.39
N SER A 121 -16.01 -10.18 1.64
CA SER A 121 -17.08 -10.10 0.68
C SER A 121 -18.09 -11.21 0.92
N LEU A 122 -19.37 -10.86 0.83
CA LEU A 122 -20.49 -11.79 0.87
C LEU A 122 -21.32 -11.63 -0.42
N ARG A 123 -21.59 -12.72 -1.11
CA ARG A 123 -22.35 -12.71 -2.36
C ARG A 123 -23.53 -13.66 -2.26
N ALA A 124 -24.73 -13.13 -2.56
CA ALA A 124 -26.00 -13.85 -2.53
C ALA A 124 -26.64 -13.86 -3.93
N TRP A 125 -26.97 -15.02 -4.42
CA TRP A 125 -27.78 -15.24 -5.65
C TRP A 125 -29.25 -15.36 -5.25
N ILE A 126 -29.97 -14.24 -5.31
CA ILE A 126 -31.35 -14.12 -4.83
C ILE A 126 -32.30 -14.84 -5.77
N ASN A 127 -32.04 -14.73 -7.07
CA ASN A 127 -32.75 -15.49 -8.15
C ASN A 127 -31.86 -15.44 -9.42
N ASP A 128 -32.35 -16.03 -10.52
CA ASP A 128 -31.60 -16.13 -11.79
C ASP A 128 -31.23 -14.79 -12.41
N SER A 129 -31.91 -13.71 -12.04
CA SER A 129 -31.69 -12.36 -12.59
C SER A 129 -31.07 -11.39 -11.59
N LEU A 130 -30.99 -11.74 -10.29
CA LEU A 130 -30.55 -10.83 -9.24
C LEU A 130 -29.48 -11.47 -8.36
N THR A 131 -28.32 -10.84 -8.36
CA THR A 131 -27.22 -11.17 -7.46
C THR A 131 -26.83 -9.93 -6.67
N ALA A 132 -26.69 -10.06 -5.36
CA ALA A 132 -26.21 -9.01 -4.48
C ALA A 132 -24.81 -9.35 -3.97
N THR A 133 -23.92 -8.35 -3.90
CA THR A 133 -22.60 -8.50 -3.30
C THR A 133 -22.36 -7.36 -2.32
N LEU A 134 -22.02 -7.70 -1.09
CA LEU A 134 -21.59 -6.76 -0.06
C LEU A 134 -20.10 -6.97 0.16
N THR A 135 -19.31 -5.90 0.11
CA THR A 135 -17.87 -5.95 0.32
C THR A 135 -17.47 -4.88 1.34
N HIS A 136 -16.67 -5.29 2.32
CA HIS A 136 -15.97 -4.42 3.26
C HIS A 136 -14.48 -4.50 2.98
N ILE A 137 -13.82 -3.34 2.91
CA ILE A 137 -12.37 -3.21 2.70
C ILE A 137 -11.83 -2.27 3.77
N ASP A 138 -10.76 -2.70 4.41
CA ASP A 138 -9.96 -1.87 5.31
C ASP A 138 -8.49 -1.97 4.88
N GLN A 139 -7.80 -0.83 4.84
CA GLN A 139 -6.38 -0.77 4.51
C GLN A 139 -5.71 0.35 5.30
N GLU A 140 -4.61 0.02 5.91
CA GLU A 140 -3.71 0.96 6.58
C GLU A 140 -2.37 0.99 5.85
N THR A 141 -1.82 2.19 5.68
CA THR A 141 -0.49 2.39 5.10
C THR A 141 0.32 3.26 6.03
N ASN A 142 1.44 2.75 6.50
CA ASN A 142 2.40 3.45 7.33
C ASN A 142 3.70 3.59 6.53
N THR A 143 4.18 4.81 6.35
CA THR A 143 5.45 5.07 5.67
C THR A 143 6.30 5.97 6.54
N THR A 144 7.51 5.53 6.84
CA THR A 144 8.52 6.33 7.50
C THR A 144 9.39 7.02 6.47
N GLY A 145 9.59 8.32 6.63
CA GLY A 145 10.44 9.07 5.70
C GLY A 145 9.78 9.47 4.38
N SER A 146 10.63 9.90 3.46
CA SER A 146 10.25 10.33 2.11
C SER A 146 11.17 9.66 1.08
N TRP A 147 10.70 9.58 -0.15
CA TRP A 147 11.45 9.02 -1.29
C TRP A 147 12.43 10.02 -1.91
N ASP A 148 12.62 11.17 -1.25
CA ASP A 148 13.54 12.22 -1.70
C ASP A 148 14.98 11.92 -1.32
N HIS A 149 15.91 12.17 -2.21
CA HIS A 149 17.33 12.08 -1.95
C HIS A 149 18.06 13.31 -2.51
N GLN A 150 19.27 13.59 -2.02
CA GLN A 150 20.05 14.77 -2.35
C GLN A 150 21.42 14.40 -2.97
N PRO A 151 21.45 13.87 -4.21
CA PRO A 151 22.65 13.31 -4.81
C PRO A 151 23.76 14.33 -5.01
N GLU A 152 23.42 15.61 -5.26
CA GLU A 152 24.39 16.67 -5.52
C GLU A 152 25.16 17.11 -4.25
N THR A 153 24.58 16.90 -3.06
CA THR A 153 25.15 17.41 -1.80
C THR A 153 25.57 16.31 -0.83
N LEU A 154 24.88 15.20 -0.80
CA LEU A 154 25.09 14.12 0.18
C LEU A 154 25.51 12.79 -0.46
N GLY A 155 25.30 12.62 -1.77
CA GLY A 155 25.49 11.38 -2.50
C GLY A 155 24.18 10.69 -2.80
N ASP A 156 24.25 9.60 -3.58
CA ASP A 156 23.09 8.85 -4.01
C ASP A 156 22.39 8.17 -2.82
N LEU A 157 21.05 8.08 -2.90
CA LEU A 157 20.19 7.49 -1.87
C LEU A 157 20.38 8.10 -0.46
N LYS A 158 20.78 9.37 -0.35
CA LYS A 158 20.97 10.08 0.92
C LYS A 158 20.12 11.33 1.02
N ASN A 159 19.59 11.57 2.21
CA ASN A 159 18.83 12.77 2.53
C ASN A 159 19.24 13.34 3.89
N SER A 160 18.82 14.55 4.21
CA SER A 160 19.01 15.18 5.52
C SER A 160 17.67 15.68 6.06
N ARG A 161 17.36 15.34 7.30
CA ARG A 161 16.10 15.70 7.94
C ARG A 161 16.32 16.34 9.32
N VAL A 162 15.58 17.39 9.58
CA VAL A 162 15.50 18.04 10.89
C VAL A 162 14.23 17.55 11.57
N ILE A 163 14.34 17.01 12.78
CA ILE A 163 13.16 16.85 13.65
C ILE A 163 12.97 18.18 14.39
N ALA A 164 11.80 18.79 14.21
CA ALA A 164 11.29 19.80 15.13
C ALA A 164 10.39 19.08 16.15
N GLU A 165 10.91 18.82 17.33
CA GLU A 165 10.05 18.51 18.47
C GLU A 165 9.37 19.81 18.89
N PHE A 166 8.08 19.92 18.62
CA PHE A 166 7.24 20.93 19.24
C PHE A 166 6.86 20.39 20.62
N THR A 167 7.58 20.86 21.65
CA THR A 167 7.09 20.72 23.02
C THR A 167 6.04 21.80 23.24
N ASP A 168 4.80 21.40 23.38
CA ASP A 168 3.74 22.28 23.93
C ASP A 168 4.08 22.52 25.41
N ASP A 169 4.63 23.71 25.74
CA ASP A 169 4.71 24.25 27.09
C ASP A 169 3.44 25.00 27.46
#